data_d74f872f3feabb39879230623ab8c354
#
_entry.id   d74f872f3feabb39879230623ab8c354
#
_cell.length_a   1.000
_cell.length_b   1.000
_cell.length_c   1.000
_cell.angle_alpha   90.00
_cell.angle_beta   90.00
_cell.angle_gamma   90.00
#
_symmetry.space_group_name_H-M   'P 1'
#
loop_
_entity.id
_entity.type
_entity.pdbx_description
1 polymer ?
#
loop_
_entity_poly.entity_id
_entity_poly.type
_entity_poly.pdbx_seq_one_letter_code
_entity_poly.pdbx_strand_id
1 'polypeptide(L)'
;MARAPSKYMQAVKDEAKGRPKSTSWYREKIKEFGTPGPLNLIRDGKRDNKPFYGKLNMFMYDPKFKKTLPYYDTFPLVLPLEMYSDGFLGINFHYLPIPLRIKLLDKLVDYSNNTEFDYTTKLIVDYSKLKSLRIIKPTIHKYLAGQTKSQFRRIDADEFTIATLLPVQRFKKADAAAVWKDSRAMI
;
A
#
# COMPACT_ATOMS: atom_id res chain seq x y z
N MET A 1 9.58 23.50 -7.55
CA MET A 1 9.67 22.09 -7.09
C MET A 1 10.22 21.23 -8.19
N ALA A 2 11.19 20.37 -7.89
CA ALA A 2 11.65 19.38 -8.85
C ALA A 2 10.50 18.40 -9.17
N ARG A 3 10.36 18.06 -10.46
CA ARG A 3 9.37 17.08 -10.89
C ARG A 3 9.83 15.68 -10.43
N ALA A 4 8.93 14.91 -9.83
CA ALA A 4 9.24 13.54 -9.43
C ALA A 4 9.69 12.69 -10.63
N PRO A 5 10.70 11.79 -10.45
CA PRO A 5 11.19 10.94 -11.53
C PRO A 5 10.09 10.06 -12.14
N SER A 6 10.17 9.78 -13.44
CA SER A 6 9.20 8.92 -14.12
C SER A 6 9.23 7.47 -13.64
N LYS A 7 10.40 6.98 -13.23
CA LYS A 7 10.60 5.66 -12.59
C LYS A 7 10.94 5.86 -11.11
N TYR A 8 9.96 6.27 -10.35
CA TYR A 8 10.15 6.76 -8.99
C TYR A 8 10.78 5.74 -8.05
N MET A 9 10.20 4.54 -7.97
CA MET A 9 10.71 3.48 -7.09
C MET A 9 12.14 3.11 -7.45
N GLN A 10 12.44 2.99 -8.74
CA GLN A 10 13.78 2.68 -9.22
C GLN A 10 14.77 3.79 -8.88
N ALA A 11 14.37 5.04 -9.03
CA ALA A 11 15.23 6.18 -8.70
C ALA A 11 15.61 6.18 -7.21
N VAL A 12 14.66 5.88 -6.30
CA VAL A 12 14.96 5.78 -4.87
C VAL A 12 15.88 4.58 -4.58
N LYS A 13 15.66 3.44 -5.22
CA LYS A 13 16.52 2.26 -5.07
C LYS A 13 17.95 2.51 -5.57
N ASP A 14 18.09 3.21 -6.68
CA ASP A 14 19.41 3.57 -7.24
C ASP A 14 20.22 4.44 -6.27
N GLU A 15 19.58 5.38 -5.59
CA GLU A 15 20.22 6.19 -4.55
C GLU A 15 20.69 5.35 -3.35
N ALA A 16 19.97 4.26 -3.03
CA ALA A 16 20.36 3.35 -1.96
C ALA A 16 21.59 2.49 -2.33
N LYS A 17 21.96 2.40 -3.60
CA LYS A 17 23.14 1.67 -4.09
C LYS A 17 23.23 0.22 -3.63
N GLY A 18 22.07 -0.47 -3.59
CA GLY A 18 21.98 -1.87 -3.17
C GLY A 18 22.26 -2.13 -1.69
N ARG A 19 22.30 -1.09 -0.85
CA ARG A 19 22.53 -1.22 0.59
C ARG A 19 21.24 -0.98 1.36
N PRO A 20 20.97 -1.76 2.44
CA PRO A 20 19.87 -1.46 3.34
C PRO A 20 19.97 -0.04 3.90
N LYS A 21 18.87 0.68 3.93
CA LYS A 21 18.77 2.03 4.47
C LYS A 21 17.74 2.09 5.58
N SER A 22 17.89 3.06 6.48
CA SER A 22 16.91 3.33 7.53
C SER A 22 15.61 3.91 6.96
N THR A 23 14.53 3.79 7.72
CA THR A 23 13.25 4.41 7.39
C THR A 23 13.40 5.94 7.25
N SER A 24 14.19 6.58 8.11
CA SER A 24 14.44 8.02 8.04
C SER A 24 15.17 8.42 6.74
N TRP A 25 16.11 7.62 6.28
CA TRP A 25 16.78 7.85 5.01
C TRP A 25 15.79 7.83 3.83
N TYR A 26 14.91 6.82 3.77
CA TYR A 26 13.88 6.75 2.72
C TYR A 26 12.91 7.94 2.79
N ARG A 27 12.52 8.36 3.98
CA ARG A 27 11.65 9.55 4.16
C ARG A 27 12.29 10.83 3.64
N GLU A 28 13.57 11.02 3.88
CA GLU A 28 14.33 12.16 3.34
C GLU A 28 14.40 12.12 1.81
N LYS A 29 14.68 10.95 1.22
CA LYS A 29 14.69 10.77 -0.24
C LYS A 29 13.34 11.03 -0.88
N ILE A 30 12.26 10.59 -0.27
CA ILE A 30 10.90 10.87 -0.73
C ILE A 30 10.62 12.38 -0.69
N LYS A 31 11.05 13.07 0.34
CA LYS A 31 10.95 14.55 0.40
C LYS A 31 11.74 15.22 -0.72
N GLU A 32 12.96 14.77 -0.95
CA GLU A 32 13.86 15.30 -1.98
C GLU A 32 13.29 15.12 -3.40
N PHE A 33 12.76 13.93 -3.69
CA PHE A 33 12.20 13.61 -5.01
C PHE A 33 10.79 14.16 -5.24
N GLY A 34 10.08 14.54 -4.16
CA GLY A 34 8.69 14.94 -4.21
C GLY A 34 7.74 13.74 -4.28
N THR A 35 6.44 14.02 -4.21
CA THR A 35 5.40 12.98 -4.25
C THR A 35 5.02 12.67 -5.69
N PRO A 36 5.13 11.40 -6.13
CA PRO A 36 4.74 11.03 -7.49
C PRO A 36 3.21 11.01 -7.64
N GLY A 37 2.73 11.26 -8.86
CA GLY A 37 1.31 11.12 -9.18
C GLY A 37 0.89 9.65 -9.28
N PRO A 38 -0.39 9.31 -8.97
CA PRO A 38 -0.87 7.93 -9.03
C PRO A 38 -0.69 7.25 -10.38
N LEU A 39 -1.01 7.94 -11.47
CA LEU A 39 -0.89 7.36 -12.81
C LEU A 39 0.58 7.07 -13.18
N ASN A 40 1.51 7.91 -12.75
CA ASN A 40 2.94 7.67 -12.95
C ASN A 40 3.39 6.44 -12.17
N LEU A 41 2.96 6.29 -10.91
CA LEU A 41 3.27 5.10 -10.12
C LEU A 41 2.72 3.82 -10.74
N ILE A 42 1.50 3.84 -11.26
CA ILE A 42 0.91 2.67 -11.93
C ILE A 42 1.69 2.33 -13.19
N ARG A 43 2.08 3.30 -13.99
CA ARG A 43 2.77 3.10 -15.28
C ARG A 43 4.20 2.61 -15.16
N ASP A 44 4.88 2.93 -14.06
CA ASP A 44 6.32 2.67 -13.95
C ASP A 44 6.67 1.28 -13.40
N GLY A 45 5.68 0.41 -13.23
CA GLY A 45 5.87 -0.93 -12.71
C GLY A 45 5.11 -2.02 -13.49
N LYS A 46 5.30 -3.26 -13.05
CA LYS A 46 4.59 -4.41 -13.62
C LYS A 46 3.11 -4.34 -13.28
N ARG A 47 2.25 -4.59 -14.27
CA ARG A 47 0.78 -4.44 -14.17
C ARG A 47 0.06 -5.68 -14.65
N ASP A 48 -1.13 -5.92 -14.07
CA ASP A 48 -2.06 -6.94 -14.52
C ASP A 48 -3.50 -6.49 -14.25
N ASN A 49 -4.45 -7.13 -14.89
CA ASN A 49 -5.88 -6.93 -14.65
C ASN A 49 -6.36 -7.60 -13.36
N LYS A 50 -5.56 -8.47 -12.78
CA LYS A 50 -5.80 -9.14 -11.50
C LYS A 50 -4.80 -8.68 -10.45
N PRO A 51 -5.19 -8.61 -9.16
CA PRO A 51 -4.26 -8.30 -8.11
C PRO A 51 -3.18 -9.37 -7.97
N PHE A 52 -1.98 -8.92 -7.64
CA PHE A 52 -0.84 -9.80 -7.37
C PHE A 52 -0.91 -10.29 -5.93
N TYR A 53 -1.26 -11.55 -5.73
CA TYR A 53 -1.34 -12.17 -4.41
C TYR A 53 0.05 -12.28 -3.77
N GLY A 54 0.15 -11.93 -2.49
CA GLY A 54 1.42 -11.91 -1.76
C GLY A 54 2.31 -10.69 -2.05
N LYS A 55 1.84 -9.75 -2.84
CA LYS A 55 2.52 -8.48 -3.16
C LYS A 55 1.65 -7.31 -2.70
N LEU A 56 2.25 -6.16 -2.49
CA LEU A 56 1.48 -4.92 -2.41
C LEU A 56 1.02 -4.53 -3.81
N ASN A 57 -0.16 -3.94 -3.86
CA ASN A 57 -0.78 -3.50 -5.12
C ASN A 57 -1.22 -2.05 -5.00
N MET A 58 -0.96 -1.26 -6.05
CA MET A 58 -1.54 0.07 -6.22
C MET A 58 -2.49 0.07 -7.42
N PHE A 59 -3.64 0.68 -7.28
CA PHE A 59 -4.64 0.76 -8.34
C PHE A 59 -5.61 1.92 -8.08
N MET A 60 -6.31 2.35 -9.12
CA MET A 60 -7.41 3.32 -8.98
C MET A 60 -8.71 2.57 -8.66
N TYR A 61 -9.47 3.07 -7.70
CA TYR A 61 -10.69 2.43 -7.21
C TYR A 61 -11.83 3.42 -7.00
N ASP A 62 -13.04 3.05 -7.43
CA ASP A 62 -14.26 3.81 -7.21
C ASP A 62 -15.31 2.91 -6.55
N PRO A 63 -15.53 2.98 -5.23
CA PRO A 63 -16.40 2.05 -4.51
C PRO A 63 -17.85 2.09 -4.98
N LYS A 64 -18.47 0.93 -5.12
CA LYS A 64 -19.89 0.81 -5.49
C LYS A 64 -20.81 1.53 -4.53
N PHE A 65 -20.51 1.42 -3.23
CA PHE A 65 -21.35 2.00 -2.16
C PHE A 65 -20.81 3.31 -1.61
N LYS A 66 -20.10 4.09 -2.41
CA LYS A 66 -19.48 5.34 -1.98
C LYS A 66 -20.43 6.36 -1.36
N LYS A 67 -21.71 6.35 -1.74
CA LYS A 67 -22.71 7.26 -1.16
C LYS A 67 -22.97 7.01 0.32
N THR A 68 -22.83 5.76 0.78
CA THR A 68 -23.08 5.36 2.17
C THR A 68 -21.82 5.28 3.01
N LEU A 69 -20.64 5.26 2.39
CA LEU A 69 -19.37 5.23 3.10
C LEU A 69 -19.05 6.59 3.73
N PRO A 70 -18.55 6.64 4.98
CA PRO A 70 -18.13 7.91 5.59
C PRO A 70 -16.95 8.55 4.86
N TYR A 71 -16.05 7.73 4.33
CA TYR A 71 -14.92 8.09 3.48
C TYR A 71 -14.39 6.84 2.78
N TYR A 72 -13.57 7.04 1.76
CA TYR A 72 -12.94 5.94 1.01
C TYR A 72 -11.66 6.42 0.32
N ASP A 73 -10.74 5.50 0.06
CA ASP A 73 -9.49 5.75 -0.65
C ASP A 73 -9.65 5.41 -2.14
N THR A 74 -9.36 6.36 -3.00
CA THR A 74 -9.45 6.18 -4.46
C THR A 74 -8.15 5.71 -5.10
N PHE A 75 -7.05 5.66 -4.34
CA PHE A 75 -5.75 5.15 -4.79
C PHE A 75 -5.11 4.28 -3.70
N PRO A 76 -5.71 3.11 -3.41
CA PRO A 76 -5.27 2.26 -2.32
C PRO A 76 -3.92 1.58 -2.54
N LEU A 77 -3.21 1.32 -1.43
CA LEU A 77 -2.03 0.46 -1.35
C LEU A 77 -2.41 -0.79 -0.55
N VAL A 78 -2.61 -1.91 -1.22
CA VAL A 78 -3.27 -3.08 -0.64
C VAL A 78 -2.41 -4.33 -0.70
N LEU A 79 -2.35 -5.05 0.42
CA LEU A 79 -1.93 -6.45 0.47
C LEU A 79 -3.18 -7.35 0.39
N PRO A 80 -3.40 -8.09 -0.70
CA PRO A 80 -4.50 -9.05 -0.78
C PRO A 80 -4.33 -10.18 0.24
N LEU A 81 -5.41 -10.50 0.96
CA LEU A 81 -5.45 -11.58 1.95
C LEU A 81 -6.27 -12.79 1.46
N GLU A 82 -7.45 -12.53 0.93
CA GLU A 82 -8.37 -13.57 0.46
C GLU A 82 -8.96 -13.17 -0.89
N MET A 83 -8.93 -14.10 -1.83
CA MET A 83 -9.48 -13.90 -3.17
C MET A 83 -10.90 -14.47 -3.25
N TYR A 84 -11.82 -13.71 -3.85
CA TYR A 84 -13.21 -14.11 -4.09
C TYR A 84 -13.55 -14.03 -5.58
N SER A 85 -14.68 -14.61 -5.98
CA SER A 85 -15.15 -14.56 -7.36
C SER A 85 -15.46 -13.14 -7.85
N ASP A 86 -15.89 -12.26 -6.95
CA ASP A 86 -16.28 -10.87 -7.23
C ASP A 86 -15.24 -9.82 -6.85
N GLY A 87 -14.11 -10.23 -6.28
CA GLY A 87 -13.06 -9.32 -5.81
C GLY A 87 -12.12 -9.94 -4.79
N PHE A 88 -11.66 -9.16 -3.85
CA PHE A 88 -10.73 -9.65 -2.82
C PHE A 88 -10.83 -8.83 -1.53
N LEU A 89 -10.44 -9.48 -0.43
CA LEU A 89 -10.24 -8.84 0.86
C LEU A 89 -8.76 -8.47 1.00
N GLY A 90 -8.46 -7.29 1.50
CA GLY A 90 -7.08 -6.86 1.66
C GLY A 90 -6.86 -5.84 2.76
N ILE A 91 -5.58 -5.65 3.08
CA ILE A 91 -5.09 -4.63 4.00
C ILE A 91 -4.74 -3.39 3.19
N ASN A 92 -5.44 -2.28 3.39
CA ASN A 92 -5.06 -0.99 2.82
C ASN A 92 -4.24 -0.19 3.84
N PHE A 93 -2.95 -0.04 3.56
CA PHE A 93 -2.01 0.67 4.43
C PHE A 93 -2.34 2.15 4.61
N HIS A 94 -3.02 2.77 3.64
CA HIS A 94 -3.33 4.19 3.66
C HIS A 94 -4.27 4.61 4.79
N TYR A 95 -5.05 3.67 5.34
CA TYR A 95 -5.89 3.93 6.52
C TYR A 95 -5.09 4.14 7.81
N LEU A 96 -3.79 3.93 7.77
CA LEU A 96 -2.89 4.19 8.90
C LEU A 96 -2.00 5.41 8.61
N PRO A 97 -1.68 6.21 9.65
CA PRO A 97 -0.61 7.20 9.54
C PRO A 97 0.73 6.50 9.27
N ILE A 98 1.62 7.18 8.59
CA ILE A 98 2.86 6.59 8.06
C ILE A 98 3.67 5.81 9.12
N PRO A 99 3.87 6.28 10.36
CA PRO A 99 4.60 5.49 11.36
C PRO A 99 3.95 4.14 11.69
N LEU A 100 2.61 4.08 11.67
CA LEU A 100 1.88 2.83 11.92
C LEU A 100 1.90 1.90 10.72
N ARG A 101 2.03 2.42 9.49
CA ARG A 101 2.21 1.60 8.28
C ARG A 101 3.49 0.77 8.36
N ILE A 102 4.58 1.38 8.82
CA ILE A 102 5.86 0.68 9.00
C ILE A 102 5.73 -0.40 10.07
N LYS A 103 5.09 -0.10 11.20
CA LYS A 103 4.84 -1.11 12.24
C LYS A 103 4.00 -2.29 11.73
N LEU A 104 3.00 -2.00 10.90
CA LEU A 104 2.18 -3.05 10.29
C LEU A 104 3.01 -3.89 9.32
N LEU A 105 3.81 -3.26 8.47
CA LEU A 105 4.68 -3.97 7.53
C LEU A 105 5.63 -4.92 8.27
N ASP A 106 6.29 -4.45 9.32
CA ASP A 106 7.19 -5.27 10.14
C ASP A 106 6.45 -6.49 10.74
N LYS A 107 5.25 -6.29 11.27
CA LYS A 107 4.43 -7.40 11.80
C LYS A 107 4.04 -8.40 10.72
N LEU A 108 3.68 -7.96 9.53
CA LEU A 108 3.33 -8.84 8.41
C LEU A 108 4.55 -9.65 7.94
N VAL A 109 5.71 -9.03 7.94
CA VAL A 109 6.98 -9.71 7.65
C VAL A 109 7.25 -10.81 8.67
N ASP A 110 7.05 -10.55 9.96
CA ASP A 110 7.22 -11.54 11.03
C ASP A 110 6.28 -12.75 10.89
N TYR A 111 5.06 -12.54 10.37
CA TYR A 111 4.10 -13.62 10.11
C TYR A 111 4.35 -14.35 8.80
N SER A 112 5.19 -13.82 7.91
CA SER A 112 5.55 -14.47 6.66
C SER A 112 6.67 -15.47 6.92
N ASN A 113 6.60 -16.64 6.26
CA ASN A 113 7.66 -17.64 6.35
C ASN A 113 8.83 -17.35 5.39
N ASN A 114 8.95 -16.14 4.88
CA ASN A 114 9.99 -15.75 3.95
C ASN A 114 11.14 -15.07 4.68
N THR A 115 12.36 -15.53 4.42
CA THR A 115 13.60 -14.98 4.99
C THR A 115 14.35 -14.05 4.03
N GLU A 116 14.00 -14.09 2.75
CA GLU A 116 14.61 -13.27 1.70
C GLU A 116 13.62 -12.20 1.19
N PHE A 117 14.10 -10.97 0.99
CA PHE A 117 13.31 -9.84 0.54
C PHE A 117 13.81 -9.34 -0.82
N ASP A 118 13.45 -10.06 -1.86
CA ASP A 118 13.69 -9.69 -3.25
C ASP A 118 12.36 -9.62 -4.03
N TYR A 119 12.45 -9.47 -5.36
CA TYR A 119 11.27 -9.42 -6.23
C TYR A 119 10.45 -10.73 -6.25
N THR A 120 11.00 -11.84 -5.79
CA THR A 120 10.31 -13.14 -5.72
C THR A 120 9.55 -13.33 -4.42
N THR A 121 9.86 -12.57 -3.39
CA THR A 121 9.26 -12.69 -2.05
C THR A 121 7.76 -12.40 -2.09
N LYS A 122 6.98 -13.26 -1.44
CA LYS A 122 5.54 -13.08 -1.27
C LYS A 122 5.19 -12.96 0.21
N LEU A 123 4.41 -11.96 0.57
CA LEU A 123 3.77 -11.84 1.87
C LEU A 123 2.44 -12.60 1.85
N ILE A 124 2.49 -13.90 2.11
CA ILE A 124 1.29 -14.72 2.22
C ILE A 124 1.00 -14.89 3.69
N VAL A 125 -0.06 -14.24 4.16
CA VAL A 125 -0.44 -14.26 5.56
C VAL A 125 -1.89 -14.73 5.68
N ASP A 126 -2.11 -15.67 6.60
CA ASP A 126 -3.44 -16.14 6.91
C ASP A 126 -4.22 -15.08 7.71
N TYR A 127 -5.34 -14.62 7.17
CA TYR A 127 -6.19 -13.61 7.83
C TYR A 127 -6.63 -14.06 9.22
N SER A 128 -6.85 -15.36 9.44
CA SER A 128 -7.24 -15.88 10.74
C SER A 128 -6.20 -15.59 11.84
N LYS A 129 -4.92 -15.57 11.47
CA LYS A 129 -3.80 -15.23 12.38
C LYS A 129 -3.71 -13.72 12.66
N LEU A 130 -4.19 -12.89 11.73
CA LEU A 130 -4.13 -11.44 11.84
C LEU A 130 -5.28 -10.85 12.65
N LYS A 131 -6.38 -11.56 12.84
CA LYS A 131 -7.58 -11.04 13.52
C LYS A 131 -7.33 -10.51 14.93
N SER A 132 -6.34 -11.06 15.63
CA SER A 132 -5.94 -10.60 16.96
C SER A 132 -5.17 -9.28 16.97
N LEU A 133 -4.63 -8.87 15.85
CA LEU A 133 -3.87 -7.61 15.75
C LEU A 133 -4.83 -6.44 15.61
N ARG A 134 -4.88 -5.59 16.62
CA ARG A 134 -5.74 -4.40 16.60
C ARG A 134 -5.41 -3.45 15.45
N ILE A 135 -4.13 -3.32 15.12
CA ILE A 135 -3.65 -2.40 14.08
C ILE A 135 -4.25 -2.67 12.70
N ILE A 136 -4.69 -3.88 12.40
CA ILE A 136 -5.29 -4.20 11.11
C ILE A 136 -6.78 -3.81 11.01
N LYS A 137 -7.47 -3.61 12.13
CA LYS A 137 -8.92 -3.35 12.14
C LYS A 137 -9.34 -2.24 11.16
N PRO A 138 -8.71 -1.05 11.18
CA PRO A 138 -9.10 0.01 10.26
C PRO A 138 -8.67 -0.24 8.81
N THR A 139 -7.83 -1.22 8.55
CA THR A 139 -7.20 -1.43 7.24
C THR A 139 -7.88 -2.47 6.37
N ILE A 140 -8.77 -3.29 6.95
CA ILE A 140 -9.41 -4.40 6.23
C ILE A 140 -10.57 -3.89 5.39
N HIS A 141 -10.45 -4.08 4.08
CA HIS A 141 -11.48 -3.68 3.11
C HIS A 141 -11.66 -4.75 2.04
N LYS A 142 -12.90 -4.90 1.58
CA LYS A 142 -13.21 -5.70 0.40
C LYS A 142 -13.22 -4.81 -0.83
N TYR A 143 -12.52 -5.23 -1.86
CA TYR A 143 -12.43 -4.55 -3.15
C TYR A 143 -13.15 -5.37 -4.22
N LEU A 144 -14.12 -4.75 -4.89
CA LEU A 144 -14.89 -5.39 -5.95
C LEU A 144 -14.18 -5.23 -7.31
N ALA A 145 -14.00 -6.33 -8.02
CA ALA A 145 -13.28 -6.33 -9.30
C ALA A 145 -13.91 -5.37 -10.33
N GLY A 146 -15.25 -5.28 -10.37
CA GLY A 146 -15.98 -4.37 -11.26
C GLY A 146 -15.82 -2.88 -10.94
N GLN A 147 -15.21 -2.52 -9.81
CA GLN A 147 -15.02 -1.14 -9.35
C GLN A 147 -13.58 -0.64 -9.48
N THR A 148 -12.67 -1.47 -9.95
CA THR A 148 -11.29 -1.05 -10.26
C THR A 148 -11.28 -0.20 -11.53
N LYS A 149 -10.54 0.92 -11.50
CA LYS A 149 -10.48 1.90 -12.60
C LYS A 149 -9.13 1.95 -13.30
N SER A 150 -8.24 1.01 -12.97
CA SER A 150 -6.95 0.83 -13.59
C SER A 150 -6.52 -0.63 -13.47
N GLN A 151 -5.41 -0.98 -14.12
CA GLN A 151 -4.70 -2.20 -13.80
C GLN A 151 -4.09 -2.11 -12.40
N PHE A 152 -3.79 -3.27 -11.81
CA PHE A 152 -3.04 -3.38 -10.57
C PHE A 152 -1.56 -3.26 -10.86
N ARG A 153 -0.90 -2.33 -10.20
CA ARG A 153 0.57 -2.22 -10.23
C ARG A 153 1.15 -3.05 -9.10
N ARG A 154 2.06 -3.97 -9.44
CA ARG A 154 2.79 -4.80 -8.48
C ARG A 154 3.87 -3.98 -7.77
N ILE A 155 3.90 -4.09 -6.46
CA ILE A 155 5.00 -3.61 -5.61
C ILE A 155 5.75 -4.84 -5.11
N ASP A 156 7.02 -4.96 -5.44
CA ASP A 156 7.87 -6.05 -4.99
C ASP A 156 8.46 -5.76 -3.60
N ALA A 157 9.00 -6.80 -2.96
CA ALA A 157 9.46 -6.70 -1.57
C ALA A 157 10.57 -5.66 -1.36
N ASP A 158 11.44 -5.48 -2.33
CA ASP A 158 12.49 -4.44 -2.31
C ASP A 158 11.95 -3.00 -2.42
N GLU A 159 10.68 -2.85 -2.76
CA GLU A 159 9.97 -1.58 -2.86
C GLU A 159 8.95 -1.35 -1.71
N PHE A 160 8.71 -2.35 -0.86
CA PHE A 160 7.67 -2.28 0.17
C PHE A 160 7.83 -1.08 1.10
N THR A 161 9.03 -0.83 1.60
CA THR A 161 9.30 0.29 2.49
C THR A 161 9.05 1.63 1.79
N ILE A 162 9.49 1.78 0.55
CA ILE A 162 9.26 3.00 -0.23
C ILE A 162 7.76 3.23 -0.41
N ALA A 163 7.04 2.23 -0.90
CA ALA A 163 5.60 2.33 -1.15
C ALA A 163 4.82 2.68 0.13
N THR A 164 5.19 2.06 1.25
CA THR A 164 4.55 2.27 2.55
C THR A 164 4.75 3.69 3.06
N LEU A 165 5.90 4.29 2.79
CA LEU A 165 6.24 5.66 3.20
C LEU A 165 5.67 6.75 2.30
N LEU A 166 5.24 6.42 1.07
CA LEU A 166 4.72 7.42 0.15
C LEU A 166 3.39 8.01 0.63
N PRO A 167 3.27 9.35 0.73
CA PRO A 167 2.01 10.00 1.12
C PRO A 167 1.09 10.16 -0.11
N VAL A 168 0.71 9.05 -0.73
CA VAL A 168 -0.07 9.03 -1.98
C VAL A 168 -1.53 8.63 -1.80
N GLN A 169 -1.99 8.47 -0.55
CA GLN A 169 -3.39 8.21 -0.25
C GLN A 169 -4.30 9.30 -0.85
N ARG A 170 -5.47 8.90 -1.34
CA ARG A 170 -6.46 9.82 -1.91
C ARG A 170 -7.84 9.54 -1.32
N PHE A 171 -8.05 10.04 -0.11
CA PHE A 171 -9.36 9.94 0.53
C PHE A 171 -10.36 10.93 -0.07
N LYS A 172 -11.62 10.48 -0.15
CA LYS A 172 -12.79 11.30 -0.46
C LYS A 172 -13.68 11.38 0.78
N LYS A 173 -14.41 12.48 0.94
CA LYS A 173 -15.32 12.84 2.04
C LYS A 173 -14.63 13.13 3.38
N ALA A 174 -13.37 12.83 3.54
CA ALA A 174 -12.56 13.20 4.71
C ALA A 174 -11.11 13.38 4.28
N ASP A 175 -10.34 14.18 5.03
CA ASP A 175 -8.91 14.26 4.84
C ASP A 175 -8.18 13.11 5.56
N ALA A 176 -6.89 12.94 5.28
CA ALA A 176 -6.09 11.88 5.89
C ALA A 176 -6.04 12.01 7.42
N ALA A 177 -5.97 13.22 7.96
CA ALA A 177 -5.91 13.45 9.40
C ALA A 177 -7.17 12.93 10.10
N ALA A 178 -8.37 13.18 9.53
CA ALA A 178 -9.64 12.68 10.06
C ALA A 178 -9.72 11.15 10.00
N VAL A 179 -9.36 10.55 8.85
CA VAL A 179 -9.33 9.10 8.69
C VAL A 179 -8.39 8.46 9.71
N TRP A 180 -7.19 9.00 9.88
CA TRP A 180 -6.20 8.45 10.81
C TRP A 180 -6.58 8.63 12.27
N LYS A 181 -7.32 9.68 12.61
CA LYS A 181 -7.89 9.85 13.96
C LYS A 181 -8.87 8.72 14.26
N ASP A 182 -9.78 8.42 13.33
CA ASP A 182 -10.73 7.33 13.48
C ASP A 182 -10.02 5.97 13.58
N SER A 183 -9.01 5.76 12.73
CA SER A 183 -8.20 4.54 12.74
C SER A 183 -7.51 4.31 14.07
N ARG A 184 -6.91 5.34 14.66
CA ARG A 184 -6.28 5.25 15.98
C ARG A 184 -7.28 4.89 17.08
N ALA A 185 -8.52 5.34 16.98
CA ALA A 185 -9.56 5.00 17.95
C ALA A 185 -9.98 3.52 17.88
N MET A 186 -9.72 2.84 16.76
CA MET A 186 -10.01 1.41 16.57
C MET A 186 -8.89 0.48 17.05
N ILE A 187 -7.70 1.00 17.26
CA ILE A 187 -6.48 0.23 17.57
C ILE A 187 -6.32 -0.06 19.07
#